data_82414c3f9c2976e07d15f7aee2aea08d
#
_entry.id   82414c3f9c2976e07d15f7aee2aea08d
#
_cell.length_a   1.000
_cell.length_b   1.000
_cell.length_c   1.000
_cell.angle_alpha   90.00
_cell.angle_beta   90.00
_cell.angle_gamma   90.00
#
_symmetry.space_group_name_H-M   'P 1'
#
loop_
_entity.id
_entity.type
_entity.pdbx_description
1 polymer ?
#
loop_
_entity_poly.entity_id
_entity_poly.type
_entity_poly.pdbx_seq_one_letter_code
_entity_poly.pdbx_strand_id
1 'polypeptide(L)'
;MERIGSLIHHGEILAIKTPTGSVVGFHARSLEVAALDPEIWSSLTATTGATANVAAIQELEDWSRSLDPRSKSGRVEHAIRSLTINVAQVCNLACTYCAAGGDGTYGSAIKKPELDRVREQLAMLLSHVPKGERFVITFLGGEPLLVPELITTIARDARLMVAGRGVELRFDIVTNGTLVTPEIAELLANLKAHVTVSIDGAPEDHDRARLTKSGKGSSLAVLKGLAELV
;
A
#
# COMPACT_ATOMS: atom_id res chain seq x y z
N MET A 1 -9.17 -12.00 27.19
CA MET A 1 -8.03 -11.64 26.30
C MET A 1 -6.91 -12.59 26.67
N GLU A 2 -6.82 -13.73 25.99
CA GLU A 2 -5.76 -14.71 26.20
C GLU A 2 -4.42 -14.09 25.84
N ARG A 3 -3.42 -14.26 26.71
CA ARG A 3 -2.04 -13.82 26.45
C ARG A 3 -1.53 -14.63 25.24
N ILE A 4 -1.31 -13.98 24.13
CA ILE A 4 -0.57 -14.50 23.00
C ILE A 4 0.86 -14.70 23.50
N GLY A 5 1.24 -15.92 23.90
CA GLY A 5 2.59 -16.40 24.21
C GLY A 5 3.62 -15.37 24.74
N SER A 6 4.75 -15.84 25.18
CA SER A 6 5.89 -14.96 25.50
C SER A 6 6.67 -14.66 24.22
N LEU A 7 7.07 -13.39 24.01
CA LEU A 7 7.79 -12.91 22.83
C LEU A 7 9.18 -12.44 23.24
N ILE A 8 10.22 -12.84 22.51
CA ILE A 8 11.60 -12.37 22.69
C ILE A 8 12.13 -11.87 21.35
N HIS A 9 12.85 -10.78 21.40
CA HIS A 9 13.53 -10.20 20.26
C HIS A 9 15.05 -10.49 20.35
N HIS A 10 15.62 -11.09 19.30
CA HIS A 10 17.05 -11.36 19.18
C HIS A 10 17.53 -11.01 17.76
N GLY A 11 18.21 -9.90 17.61
CA GLY A 11 18.64 -9.40 16.30
C GLY A 11 17.44 -9.18 15.37
N GLU A 12 17.43 -9.84 14.21
CA GLU A 12 16.34 -9.78 13.23
C GLU A 12 15.27 -10.85 13.49
N ILE A 13 15.35 -11.60 14.59
CA ILE A 13 14.46 -12.70 14.91
C ILE A 13 13.51 -12.33 16.03
N LEU A 14 12.23 -12.61 15.83
CA LEU A 14 11.21 -12.62 16.86
C LEU A 14 10.91 -14.08 17.22
N ALA A 15 11.32 -14.51 18.43
CA ALA A 15 11.00 -15.83 18.95
C ALA A 15 9.72 -15.78 19.78
N ILE A 16 8.79 -16.70 19.52
CA ILE A 16 7.49 -16.78 20.19
C ILE A 16 7.34 -18.16 20.78
N LYS A 17 7.04 -18.24 22.08
CA LYS A 17 6.63 -19.49 22.71
C LYS A 17 5.11 -19.53 22.79
N THR A 18 4.53 -20.52 22.13
CA THR A 18 3.07 -20.74 22.10
C THR A 18 2.55 -21.25 23.45
N PRO A 19 1.26 -21.14 23.73
CA PRO A 19 0.65 -21.74 24.93
C PRO A 19 0.84 -23.26 25.02
N THR A 20 1.02 -23.94 23.89
CA THR A 20 1.27 -25.39 23.80
C THR A 20 2.75 -25.76 24.03
N GLY A 21 3.62 -24.76 24.22
CA GLY A 21 5.04 -24.96 24.50
C GLY A 21 5.96 -25.00 23.27
N SER A 22 5.40 -24.97 22.06
CA SER A 22 6.21 -24.89 20.82
C SER A 22 6.88 -23.53 20.72
N VAL A 23 8.08 -23.50 20.14
CA VAL A 23 8.82 -22.27 19.87
C VAL A 23 8.86 -22.01 18.38
N VAL A 24 8.51 -20.80 17.97
CA VAL A 24 8.49 -20.39 16.57
C VAL A 24 9.35 -19.14 16.42
N GLY A 25 10.23 -19.15 15.44
CA GLY A 25 11.01 -18.00 15.00
C GLY A 25 10.39 -17.34 13.79
N PHE A 26 10.34 -16.01 13.81
CA PHE A 26 10.00 -15.16 12.67
C PHE A 26 11.19 -14.27 12.36
N HIS A 27 11.72 -14.36 11.15
CA HIS A 27 12.80 -13.51 10.70
C HIS A 27 12.24 -12.24 10.04
N ALA A 28 12.41 -11.09 10.69
CA ALA A 28 11.73 -9.84 10.34
C ALA A 28 12.08 -9.30 8.93
N ARG A 29 13.25 -9.65 8.41
CA ARG A 29 13.71 -9.13 7.11
C ARG A 29 13.32 -10.02 5.93
N SER A 30 13.45 -11.35 6.08
CA SER A 30 13.07 -12.30 5.02
C SER A 30 11.60 -12.71 5.08
N LEU A 31 10.91 -12.40 6.17
CA LEU A 31 9.54 -12.83 6.50
C LEU A 31 9.39 -14.35 6.60
N GLU A 32 10.49 -15.05 6.81
CA GLU A 32 10.51 -16.51 6.99
C GLU A 32 10.09 -16.90 8.40
N VAL A 33 9.42 -18.03 8.50
CA VAL A 33 8.96 -18.64 9.76
C VAL A 33 9.53 -20.03 9.88
N ALA A 34 10.11 -20.35 11.04
CA ALA A 34 10.61 -21.70 11.34
C ALA A 34 10.19 -22.15 12.72
N ALA A 35 10.02 -23.47 12.88
CA ALA A 35 9.99 -24.08 14.20
C ALA A 35 11.41 -24.05 14.77
N LEU A 36 11.56 -23.57 16.00
CA LEU A 36 12.84 -23.53 16.70
C LEU A 36 12.88 -24.61 17.80
N ASP A 37 14.10 -25.08 18.09
CA ASP A 37 14.29 -26.00 19.22
C ASP A 37 13.93 -25.28 20.55
N PRO A 38 13.22 -25.96 21.46
CA PRO A 38 12.89 -25.39 22.78
C PRO A 38 14.10 -24.95 23.59
N GLU A 39 15.29 -25.52 23.34
CA GLU A 39 16.55 -25.10 23.98
C GLU A 39 16.97 -23.68 23.59
N ILE A 40 16.63 -23.26 22.36
CA ILE A 40 16.85 -21.87 21.92
C ILE A 40 16.08 -20.89 22.81
N TRP A 41 14.82 -21.21 23.11
CA TRP A 41 14.00 -20.39 24.01
C TRP A 41 14.63 -20.28 25.40
N SER A 42 15.03 -21.43 25.95
CA SER A 42 15.64 -21.49 27.28
C SER A 42 16.94 -20.68 27.33
N SER A 43 17.72 -20.71 26.24
CA SER A 43 18.98 -19.96 26.12
C SER A 43 18.76 -18.46 25.97
N LEU A 44 17.71 -18.04 25.22
CA LEU A 44 17.35 -16.62 25.07
C LEU A 44 16.76 -16.02 26.36
N THR A 45 16.16 -16.85 27.22
CA THR A 45 15.54 -16.41 28.48
C THR A 45 16.43 -16.60 29.71
N ALA A 46 17.61 -17.19 29.54
CA ALA A 46 18.55 -17.42 30.65
C ALA A 46 18.94 -16.10 31.32
N THR A 47 18.57 -15.95 32.59
CA THR A 47 19.03 -14.83 33.42
C THR A 47 20.51 -15.02 33.81
N THR A 48 21.18 -13.93 34.13
CA THR A 48 22.59 -13.88 34.52
C THR A 48 22.89 -14.93 35.62
N GLY A 49 23.60 -16.02 35.24
CA GLY A 49 23.95 -17.14 36.13
C GLY A 49 23.50 -18.51 35.66
N ALA A 50 22.59 -18.62 34.70
CA ALA A 50 22.26 -19.88 34.02
C ALA A 50 23.13 -20.01 32.75
N THR A 51 23.69 -21.20 32.50
CA THR A 51 24.50 -21.48 31.31
C THR A 51 23.59 -21.47 30.08
N ALA A 52 23.59 -20.33 29.31
CA ALA A 52 22.99 -20.31 28.02
C ALA A 52 23.68 -21.33 27.10
N ASN A 53 22.92 -22.14 26.39
CA ASN A 53 23.48 -23.04 25.39
C ASN A 53 23.99 -22.23 24.20
N VAL A 54 25.29 -21.98 24.15
CA VAL A 54 25.96 -21.18 23.13
C VAL A 54 25.73 -21.78 21.73
N ALA A 55 25.68 -23.11 21.62
CA ALA A 55 25.43 -23.81 20.35
C ALA A 55 24.02 -23.53 19.82
N ALA A 56 23.01 -23.52 20.70
CA ALA A 56 21.63 -23.19 20.31
C ALA A 56 21.49 -21.72 19.82
N ILE A 57 22.17 -20.79 20.47
CA ILE A 57 22.22 -19.39 20.01
C ILE A 57 22.93 -19.28 18.68
N GLN A 58 24.05 -19.99 18.52
CA GLN A 58 24.82 -20.01 17.27
C GLN A 58 23.97 -20.57 16.10
N GLU A 59 23.21 -21.64 16.32
CA GLU A 59 22.30 -22.21 15.32
C GLU A 59 21.25 -21.19 14.88
N LEU A 60 20.67 -20.45 15.84
CA LEU A 60 19.71 -19.38 15.54
C LEU A 60 20.32 -18.28 14.70
N GLU A 61 21.54 -17.86 15.02
CA GLU A 61 22.26 -16.83 14.26
C GLU A 61 22.67 -17.32 12.87
N ASP A 62 23.06 -18.59 12.73
CA ASP A 62 23.39 -19.21 11.44
C ASP A 62 22.14 -19.28 10.55
N TRP A 63 21.00 -19.66 11.13
CA TRP A 63 19.72 -19.59 10.41
C TRP A 63 19.42 -18.17 9.95
N SER A 64 19.53 -17.17 10.84
CA SER A 64 19.32 -15.76 10.49
C SER A 64 20.25 -15.31 9.36
N ARG A 65 21.54 -15.64 9.44
CA ARG A 65 22.52 -15.30 8.39
C ARG A 65 22.22 -15.98 7.07
N SER A 66 21.73 -17.23 7.09
CA SER A 66 21.35 -17.97 5.86
C SER A 66 20.18 -17.32 5.12
N LEU A 67 19.33 -16.61 5.84
CA LEU A 67 18.14 -15.91 5.32
C LEU A 67 18.41 -14.44 4.97
N ASP A 68 19.57 -13.89 5.32
CA ASP A 68 19.90 -12.49 5.01
C ASP A 68 20.01 -12.34 3.47
N PRO A 69 19.09 -11.60 2.82
CA PRO A 69 19.14 -11.37 1.38
C PRO A 69 20.46 -10.74 0.92
N ARG A 70 21.15 -10.02 1.82
CA ARG A 70 22.46 -9.41 1.54
C ARG A 70 23.57 -10.43 1.39
N SER A 71 23.40 -11.64 1.93
CA SER A 71 24.36 -12.72 1.78
C SER A 71 24.26 -13.44 0.42
N LYS A 72 23.11 -13.32 -0.27
CA LYS A 72 22.78 -14.05 -1.51
C LYS A 72 22.76 -13.20 -2.76
N SER A 73 22.73 -11.87 -2.62
CA SER A 73 22.76 -10.98 -3.79
C SER A 73 23.59 -9.74 -3.48
N GLY A 74 24.45 -9.35 -4.42
CA GLY A 74 24.94 -7.99 -4.46
C GLY A 74 23.74 -7.04 -4.32
N ARG A 75 23.95 -5.87 -3.73
CA ARG A 75 22.93 -4.84 -3.50
C ARG A 75 21.95 -4.78 -4.67
N VAL A 76 20.78 -5.36 -4.50
CA VAL A 76 19.68 -5.05 -5.41
C VAL A 76 19.27 -3.64 -5.05
N GLU A 77 19.64 -2.68 -5.90
CA GLU A 77 19.11 -1.34 -5.79
C GLU A 77 17.61 -1.42 -6.07
N HIS A 78 16.81 -1.50 -5.00
CA HIS A 78 15.37 -1.40 -5.11
C HIS A 78 15.02 0.05 -5.45
N ALA A 79 14.94 0.34 -6.74
CA ALA A 79 14.45 1.64 -7.17
C ALA A 79 12.93 1.70 -6.96
N ILE A 80 12.46 2.71 -6.24
CA ILE A 80 11.03 3.00 -6.15
C ILE A 80 10.55 3.39 -7.55
N ARG A 81 9.57 2.67 -8.09
CA ARG A 81 9.03 2.85 -9.44
C ARG A 81 7.60 3.36 -9.45
N SER A 82 6.99 3.49 -8.29
CA SER A 82 5.61 3.95 -8.18
C SER A 82 5.37 4.69 -6.86
N LEU A 83 4.39 5.58 -6.89
CA LEU A 83 3.86 6.27 -5.73
C LEU A 83 2.33 6.26 -5.81
N THR A 84 1.67 5.80 -4.76
CA THR A 84 0.23 5.96 -4.61
C THR A 84 -0.07 7.16 -3.73
N ILE A 85 -0.91 8.07 -4.23
CA ILE A 85 -1.32 9.28 -3.52
C ILE A 85 -2.80 9.17 -3.18
N ASN A 86 -3.13 9.17 -1.90
CA ASN A 86 -4.51 9.32 -1.45
C ASN A 86 -4.91 10.79 -1.55
N VAL A 87 -5.66 11.16 -2.59
CA VAL A 87 -6.03 12.55 -2.88
C VAL A 87 -7.29 13.02 -2.17
N ALA A 88 -8.14 12.08 -1.71
CA ALA A 88 -9.35 12.39 -0.96
C ALA A 88 -9.72 11.22 -0.03
N GLN A 89 -9.92 11.48 1.26
CA GLN A 89 -10.37 10.44 2.21
C GLN A 89 -11.90 10.27 2.24
N VAL A 90 -12.63 11.09 1.51
CA VAL A 90 -14.09 10.99 1.37
C VAL A 90 -14.47 10.28 0.08
N CYS A 91 -15.61 9.62 0.11
CA CYS A 91 -16.25 9.04 -1.05
C CYS A 91 -17.69 9.55 -1.17
N ASN A 92 -18.21 9.61 -2.38
CA ASN A 92 -19.63 9.87 -2.63
C ASN A 92 -20.49 8.61 -2.50
N LEU A 93 -19.89 7.42 -2.38
CA LEU A 93 -20.54 6.16 -2.07
C LEU A 93 -20.36 5.75 -0.61
N ALA A 94 -21.12 4.76 -0.17
CA ALA A 94 -21.08 4.11 1.12
C ALA A 94 -21.12 2.58 0.94
N CYS A 95 -20.11 2.03 0.25
CA CYS A 95 -20.02 0.60 -0.03
C CYS A 95 -19.93 -0.20 1.26
N THR A 96 -20.70 -1.28 1.41
CA THR A 96 -20.82 -2.06 2.64
C THR A 96 -19.54 -2.76 3.08
N TYR A 97 -18.62 -3.00 2.14
CA TYR A 97 -17.33 -3.66 2.38
C TYR A 97 -16.12 -2.72 2.27
N CYS A 98 -16.34 -1.40 2.28
CA CYS A 98 -15.27 -0.44 2.02
C CYS A 98 -14.17 -0.49 3.07
N ALA A 99 -13.00 -1.03 2.70
CA ALA A 99 -11.83 -1.06 3.57
C ALA A 99 -11.13 0.32 3.69
N ALA A 100 -11.44 1.25 2.79
CA ALA A 100 -10.84 2.59 2.80
C ALA A 100 -11.57 3.58 3.72
N GLY A 101 -12.70 3.17 4.33
CA GLY A 101 -13.47 4.02 5.22
C GLY A 101 -13.84 5.36 4.58
N GLY A 102 -14.48 5.33 3.40
CA GLY A 102 -14.86 6.54 2.65
C GLY A 102 -15.78 7.51 3.42
N ASP A 103 -16.23 7.11 4.59
CA ASP A 103 -16.97 7.87 5.58
C ASP A 103 -16.08 8.71 6.52
N GLY A 104 -14.76 8.59 6.42
CA GLY A 104 -13.80 9.27 7.28
C GLY A 104 -13.37 8.45 8.52
N THR A 105 -13.74 7.17 8.62
CA THR A 105 -13.37 6.29 9.75
C THR A 105 -11.86 6.29 10.05
N TYR A 106 -11.02 6.40 9.02
CA TYR A 106 -9.56 6.41 9.15
C TYR A 106 -8.95 7.82 9.18
N GLY A 107 -9.73 8.84 9.43
CA GLY A 107 -9.26 10.21 9.58
C GLY A 107 -10.33 11.25 9.32
N SER A 108 -9.95 12.53 9.36
CA SER A 108 -10.89 13.60 9.06
C SER A 108 -11.40 13.49 7.63
N ALA A 109 -12.72 13.46 7.45
CA ALA A 109 -13.42 13.31 6.17
C ALA A 109 -13.03 14.35 5.08
N ILE A 110 -12.26 15.37 5.41
CA ILE A 110 -11.90 16.48 4.53
C ILE A 110 -10.39 16.55 4.29
N LYS A 111 -9.59 15.62 4.82
CA LYS A 111 -8.14 15.70 4.62
C LYS A 111 -7.77 15.43 3.15
N LYS A 112 -7.52 16.51 2.44
CA LYS A 112 -6.71 16.49 1.22
C LYS A 112 -5.24 16.50 1.63
N PRO A 113 -4.32 15.89 0.86
CA PRO A 113 -2.90 16.01 1.12
C PRO A 113 -2.48 17.47 0.96
N GLU A 114 -1.51 17.89 1.75
CA GLU A 114 -0.87 19.20 1.58
C GLU A 114 -0.03 19.18 0.30
N LEU A 115 -0.37 20.01 -0.67
CA LEU A 115 0.23 19.99 -2.00
C LEU A 115 1.76 20.18 -1.97
N ASP A 116 2.28 21.03 -1.08
CA ASP A 116 3.72 21.24 -0.98
C ASP A 116 4.46 20.02 -0.46
N ARG A 117 3.86 19.26 0.47
CA ARG A 117 4.41 17.96 0.91
C ARG A 117 4.43 16.95 -0.22
N VAL A 118 3.37 16.91 -1.02
CA VAL A 118 3.32 16.02 -2.20
C VAL A 118 4.41 16.39 -3.19
N ARG A 119 4.64 17.68 -3.43
CA ARG A 119 5.70 18.20 -4.31
C ARG A 119 7.09 17.80 -3.82
N GLU A 120 7.37 18.00 -2.53
CA GLU A 120 8.65 17.61 -1.92
C GLU A 120 8.93 16.11 -2.10
N GLN A 121 7.95 15.26 -1.80
CA GLN A 121 8.09 13.81 -1.95
C GLN A 121 8.25 13.40 -3.41
N LEU A 122 7.48 13.98 -4.32
CA LEU A 122 7.61 13.72 -5.76
C LEU A 122 8.99 14.14 -6.27
N ALA A 123 9.47 15.33 -5.90
CA ALA A 123 10.78 15.81 -6.32
C ALA A 123 11.89 14.86 -5.83
N MET A 124 11.83 14.42 -4.58
CA MET A 124 12.77 13.45 -4.01
C MET A 124 12.74 12.13 -4.80
N LEU A 125 11.57 11.53 -4.97
CA LEU A 125 11.44 10.23 -5.63
C LEU A 125 11.83 10.30 -7.12
N LEU A 126 11.31 11.29 -7.83
CA LEU A 126 11.56 11.46 -9.26
C LEU A 126 13.02 11.79 -9.55
N SER A 127 13.74 12.45 -8.62
CA SER A 127 15.17 12.74 -8.80
C SER A 127 16.03 11.48 -8.98
N HIS A 128 15.60 10.36 -8.41
CA HIS A 128 16.31 9.09 -8.43
C HIS A 128 15.87 8.15 -9.59
N VAL A 129 14.87 8.55 -10.39
CA VAL A 129 14.43 7.73 -11.52
C VAL A 129 15.43 7.89 -12.68
N PRO A 130 16.06 6.80 -13.16
CA PRO A 130 16.99 6.87 -14.27
C PRO A 130 16.31 7.28 -15.59
N LYS A 131 17.11 7.83 -16.51
CA LYS A 131 16.66 8.12 -17.87
C LYS A 131 16.22 6.83 -18.58
N GLY A 132 15.10 6.89 -19.29
CA GLY A 132 14.51 5.76 -20.03
C GLY A 132 13.61 4.88 -19.17
N GLU A 133 13.54 5.14 -17.88
CA GLU A 133 12.68 4.38 -16.97
C GLU A 133 11.32 5.01 -16.80
N ARG A 134 10.34 4.17 -16.42
CA ARG A 134 8.96 4.59 -16.13
C ARG A 134 8.75 4.75 -14.63
N PHE A 135 8.02 5.80 -14.27
CA PHE A 135 7.51 5.99 -12.91
C PHE A 135 5.98 6.11 -12.94
N VAL A 136 5.29 5.37 -12.09
CA VAL A 136 3.83 5.33 -12.02
C VAL A 136 3.34 6.16 -10.83
N ILE A 137 2.41 7.09 -11.08
CA ILE A 137 1.71 7.82 -10.03
C ILE A 137 0.25 7.36 -10.05
N THR A 138 -0.16 6.69 -8.98
CA THR A 138 -1.53 6.22 -8.82
C THR A 138 -2.32 7.18 -7.91
N PHE A 139 -3.41 7.71 -8.41
CA PHE A 139 -4.36 8.49 -7.62
C PHE A 139 -5.44 7.58 -7.06
N LEU A 140 -5.50 7.52 -5.75
CA LEU A 140 -6.43 6.70 -4.98
C LEU A 140 -7.12 7.57 -3.92
N GLY A 141 -8.10 6.98 -3.23
CA GLY A 141 -8.74 7.63 -2.09
C GLY A 141 -10.05 6.96 -1.73
N GLY A 142 -10.95 7.68 -1.10
CA GLY A 142 -12.35 7.30 -1.08
C GLY A 142 -12.92 7.37 -2.51
N GLU A 143 -12.95 8.59 -3.09
CA GLU A 143 -13.19 8.77 -4.53
C GLU A 143 -12.29 9.91 -5.05
N PRO A 144 -11.29 9.62 -5.90
CA PRO A 144 -10.34 10.63 -6.36
C PRO A 144 -10.99 11.68 -7.28
N LEU A 145 -12.03 11.33 -8.02
CA LEU A 145 -12.71 12.28 -8.92
C LEU A 145 -13.59 13.33 -8.19
N LEU A 146 -13.60 13.34 -6.86
CA LEU A 146 -14.10 14.46 -6.06
C LEU A 146 -13.15 15.68 -6.07
N VAL A 147 -11.90 15.49 -6.49
CA VAL A 147 -10.86 16.54 -6.48
C VAL A 147 -10.02 16.55 -7.78
N PRO A 148 -10.66 16.63 -8.96
CA PRO A 148 -9.97 16.50 -10.24
C PRO A 148 -8.91 17.56 -10.47
N GLU A 149 -9.10 18.80 -9.94
CA GLU A 149 -8.13 19.89 -10.04
C GLU A 149 -6.83 19.57 -9.29
N LEU A 150 -6.92 18.89 -8.14
CA LEU A 150 -5.75 18.47 -7.38
C LEU A 150 -4.95 17.41 -8.17
N ILE A 151 -5.63 16.45 -8.77
CA ILE A 151 -5.02 15.43 -9.63
C ILE A 151 -4.27 16.10 -10.79
N THR A 152 -4.94 17.00 -11.48
CA THR A 152 -4.36 17.75 -12.61
C THR A 152 -3.13 18.56 -12.19
N THR A 153 -3.19 19.22 -11.04
CA THR A 153 -2.09 20.00 -10.49
C THR A 153 -0.88 19.12 -10.19
N ILE A 154 -1.09 18.01 -9.48
CA ILE A 154 -0.01 17.06 -9.14
C ILE A 154 0.60 16.46 -10.42
N ALA A 155 -0.21 16.07 -11.38
CA ALA A 155 0.27 15.49 -12.65
C ALA A 155 1.09 16.50 -13.47
N ARG A 156 0.65 17.75 -13.53
CA ARG A 156 1.39 18.85 -14.17
C ARG A 156 2.75 19.08 -13.49
N ASP A 157 2.75 19.16 -12.16
CA ASP A 157 3.96 19.42 -11.38
C ASP A 157 4.97 18.25 -11.54
N ALA A 158 4.49 17.00 -11.52
CA ALA A 158 5.32 15.82 -11.78
C ALA A 158 5.94 15.84 -13.19
N ARG A 159 5.17 16.23 -14.22
CA ARG A 159 5.68 16.38 -15.61
C ARG A 159 6.78 17.44 -15.69
N LEU A 160 6.62 18.56 -15.01
CA LEU A 160 7.63 19.60 -14.95
C LEU A 160 8.92 19.13 -14.28
N MET A 161 8.82 18.33 -13.20
CA MET A 161 9.98 17.80 -12.48
C MET A 161 10.84 16.85 -13.32
N VAL A 162 10.25 16.16 -14.29
CA VAL A 162 10.98 15.21 -15.16
C VAL A 162 11.25 15.79 -16.55
N ALA A 163 10.87 17.01 -16.84
CA ALA A 163 11.05 17.66 -18.14
C ALA A 163 12.53 17.61 -18.58
N GLY A 164 12.80 17.14 -19.80
CA GLY A 164 14.14 16.99 -20.34
C GLY A 164 14.96 15.83 -19.79
N ARG A 165 14.47 15.07 -18.80
CA ARG A 165 15.22 13.99 -18.16
C ARG A 165 15.05 12.63 -18.84
N GLY A 166 14.09 12.50 -19.77
CA GLY A 166 13.80 11.24 -20.45
C GLY A 166 13.17 10.17 -19.53
N VAL A 167 12.51 10.60 -18.47
CA VAL A 167 11.69 9.74 -17.58
C VAL A 167 10.28 9.70 -18.14
N GLU A 168 9.71 8.50 -18.26
CA GLU A 168 8.32 8.30 -18.65
C GLU A 168 7.41 8.35 -17.40
N LEU A 169 6.42 9.24 -17.39
CA LEU A 169 5.39 9.23 -16.35
C LEU A 169 4.13 8.53 -16.86
N ARG A 170 3.60 7.63 -16.01
CA ARG A 170 2.28 7.04 -16.17
C ARG A 170 1.40 7.47 -15.00
N PHE A 171 0.16 7.84 -15.29
CA PHE A 171 -0.84 8.19 -14.30
C PHE A 171 -1.94 7.11 -14.29
N ASP A 172 -2.18 6.54 -13.12
CA ASP A 172 -3.23 5.56 -12.89
C ASP A 172 -4.27 6.17 -11.94
N ILE A 173 -5.55 5.95 -12.22
CA ILE A 173 -6.66 6.45 -11.41
C ILE A 173 -7.60 5.28 -11.12
N VAL A 174 -7.89 5.02 -9.83
CA VAL A 174 -8.88 4.03 -9.41
C VAL A 174 -10.10 4.76 -8.91
N THR A 175 -11.22 4.61 -9.61
CA THR A 175 -12.47 5.33 -9.35
C THR A 175 -13.67 4.40 -9.26
N ASN A 176 -14.72 4.82 -8.56
CA ASN A 176 -16.01 4.16 -8.61
C ASN A 176 -16.81 4.48 -9.90
N GLY A 177 -16.33 5.38 -10.73
CA GLY A 177 -16.90 5.71 -12.04
C GLY A 177 -18.17 6.58 -12.01
N THR A 178 -18.77 6.83 -10.87
CA THR A 178 -20.08 7.54 -10.79
C THR A 178 -19.99 9.04 -11.08
N LEU A 179 -18.79 9.61 -11.01
CA LEU A 179 -18.52 11.03 -11.24
C LEU A 179 -17.93 11.33 -12.62
N VAL A 180 -17.83 10.33 -13.48
CA VAL A 180 -17.33 10.54 -14.83
C VAL A 180 -18.42 11.23 -15.65
N THR A 181 -18.11 12.46 -16.06
CA THR A 181 -18.85 13.27 -17.00
C THR A 181 -18.03 13.44 -18.28
N PRO A 182 -18.57 13.98 -19.38
CA PRO A 182 -17.77 14.30 -20.57
C PRO A 182 -16.51 15.13 -20.24
N GLU A 183 -16.64 16.13 -19.36
CA GLU A 183 -15.54 17.01 -18.96
C GLU A 183 -14.47 16.24 -18.17
N ILE A 184 -14.87 15.32 -17.28
CA ILE A 184 -13.96 14.44 -16.56
C ILE A 184 -13.29 13.46 -17.51
N ALA A 185 -14.02 12.88 -18.45
CA ALA A 185 -13.46 11.98 -19.47
C ALA A 185 -12.40 12.71 -20.32
N GLU A 186 -12.67 13.94 -20.76
CA GLU A 186 -11.71 14.78 -21.48
C GLU A 186 -10.46 15.08 -20.62
N LEU A 187 -10.64 15.41 -19.33
CA LEU A 187 -9.52 15.62 -18.40
C LEU A 187 -8.65 14.36 -18.27
N LEU A 188 -9.26 13.19 -18.12
CA LEU A 188 -8.57 11.91 -18.02
C LEU A 188 -7.80 11.58 -19.31
N ALA A 189 -8.40 11.85 -20.46
CA ALA A 189 -7.77 11.69 -21.78
C ALA A 189 -6.57 12.64 -21.94
N ASN A 190 -6.69 13.91 -21.56
CA ASN A 190 -5.61 14.91 -21.59
C ASN A 190 -4.45 14.53 -20.65
N LEU A 191 -4.76 13.89 -19.52
CA LEU A 191 -3.75 13.30 -18.62
C LEU A 191 -3.10 12.04 -19.21
N LYS A 192 -3.68 11.42 -20.22
CA LYS A 192 -3.37 10.06 -20.69
C LYS A 192 -3.40 9.08 -19.52
N ALA A 193 -4.42 9.22 -18.67
CA ALA A 193 -4.55 8.41 -17.49
C ALA A 193 -5.01 6.99 -17.83
N HIS A 194 -4.43 6.01 -17.17
CA HIS A 194 -4.97 4.65 -17.15
C HIS A 194 -6.05 4.58 -16.06
N VAL A 195 -7.29 4.38 -16.47
CA VAL A 195 -8.44 4.41 -15.57
C VAL A 195 -8.89 3.00 -15.22
N THR A 196 -8.97 2.71 -13.92
CA THR A 196 -9.57 1.49 -13.38
C THR A 196 -10.90 1.84 -12.74
N VAL A 197 -11.99 1.33 -13.32
CA VAL A 197 -13.33 1.51 -12.76
C VAL A 197 -13.72 0.31 -11.92
N SER A 198 -14.18 0.57 -10.70
CA SER A 198 -14.62 -0.47 -9.77
C SER A 198 -16.05 -0.88 -10.04
N ILE A 199 -16.27 -2.13 -10.44
CA ILE A 199 -17.59 -2.71 -10.68
C ILE A 199 -17.68 -4.13 -10.11
N ASP A 200 -18.80 -4.51 -9.52
CA ASP A 200 -19.01 -5.79 -8.85
C ASP A 200 -19.97 -6.72 -9.64
N GLY A 201 -19.74 -6.83 -10.94
CA GLY A 201 -20.53 -7.73 -11.79
C GLY A 201 -21.83 -7.12 -12.30
N ALA A 202 -22.93 -7.89 -12.28
CA ALA A 202 -24.23 -7.44 -12.75
C ALA A 202 -24.81 -6.29 -11.91
N PRO A 203 -25.70 -5.43 -12.47
CA PRO A 203 -26.25 -4.30 -11.73
C PRO A 203 -26.86 -4.68 -10.37
N GLU A 204 -27.54 -5.82 -10.29
CA GLU A 204 -28.18 -6.29 -9.06
C GLU A 204 -27.16 -6.67 -7.98
N ASP A 205 -26.01 -7.24 -8.35
CA ASP A 205 -24.92 -7.59 -7.42
C ASP A 205 -24.17 -6.35 -7.00
N HIS A 206 -23.86 -5.46 -7.93
CA HIS A 206 -23.25 -4.18 -7.67
C HIS A 206 -24.07 -3.34 -6.67
N ASP A 207 -25.38 -3.24 -6.91
CA ASP A 207 -26.29 -2.40 -6.12
C ASP A 207 -26.59 -2.96 -4.73
N ARG A 208 -26.24 -4.23 -4.43
CA ARG A 208 -26.28 -4.77 -3.04
C ARG A 208 -25.19 -4.22 -2.17
N ALA A 209 -24.03 -3.93 -2.72
CA ALA A 209 -22.83 -3.60 -1.97
C ALA A 209 -22.34 -2.17 -2.18
N ARG A 210 -22.40 -1.65 -3.41
CA ARG A 210 -21.93 -0.29 -3.75
C ARG A 210 -23.07 0.71 -3.71
N LEU A 211 -23.44 1.08 -2.50
CA LEU A 211 -24.55 2.00 -2.24
C LEU A 211 -24.09 3.45 -2.28
N THR A 212 -25.00 4.32 -2.68
CA THR A 212 -24.87 5.77 -2.42
C THR A 212 -25.04 6.05 -0.93
N LYS A 213 -24.68 7.25 -0.47
CA LYS A 213 -24.92 7.68 0.93
C LYS A 213 -26.41 7.70 1.31
N SER A 214 -27.32 7.73 0.33
CA SER A 214 -28.77 7.62 0.56
C SER A 214 -29.29 6.19 0.52
N GLY A 215 -28.41 5.17 0.45
CA GLY A 215 -28.76 3.75 0.45
C GLY A 215 -29.29 3.23 -0.89
N LYS A 216 -29.17 3.99 -1.99
CA LYS A 216 -29.56 3.54 -3.33
C LYS A 216 -28.39 2.88 -4.03
N GLY A 217 -28.65 1.96 -4.96
CA GLY A 217 -27.64 1.38 -5.83
C GLY A 217 -26.94 2.44 -6.71
N SER A 218 -25.75 2.15 -7.17
CA SER A 218 -24.92 3.07 -7.97
C SER A 218 -24.65 2.58 -9.39
N SER A 219 -25.08 1.36 -9.77
CA SER A 219 -24.77 0.72 -11.05
C SER A 219 -25.14 1.58 -12.26
N LEU A 220 -26.31 2.21 -12.26
CA LEU A 220 -26.74 3.08 -13.35
C LEU A 220 -25.78 4.27 -13.54
N ALA A 221 -25.31 4.87 -12.46
CA ALA A 221 -24.36 5.98 -12.53
C ALA A 221 -22.98 5.52 -13.03
N VAL A 222 -22.52 4.34 -12.60
CA VAL A 222 -21.27 3.74 -13.08
C VAL A 222 -21.34 3.42 -14.57
N LEU A 223 -22.42 2.79 -15.04
CA LEU A 223 -22.60 2.47 -16.46
C LEU A 223 -22.63 3.72 -17.33
N LYS A 224 -23.26 4.79 -16.83
CA LYS A 224 -23.24 6.09 -17.49
C LYS A 224 -21.81 6.66 -17.59
N GLY A 225 -21.06 6.62 -16.50
CA GLY A 225 -19.66 7.07 -16.50
C GLY A 225 -18.75 6.20 -17.38
N LEU A 226 -18.99 4.89 -17.46
CA LEU A 226 -18.25 4.02 -18.38
C LEU A 226 -18.52 4.39 -19.85
N ALA A 227 -19.75 4.77 -20.19
CA ALA A 227 -20.08 5.18 -21.56
C ALA A 227 -19.36 6.46 -21.99
N GLU A 228 -18.97 7.33 -21.06
CA GLU A 228 -18.18 8.54 -21.35
C GLU A 228 -16.68 8.23 -21.52
N LEU A 229 -16.21 7.07 -21.07
CA LEU A 229 -14.78 6.68 -21.14
C LEU A 229 -14.46 5.86 -22.42
N VAL A 230 -15.47 5.43 -23.18
CA VAL A 230 -15.32 4.59 -24.37
C VAL A 230 -15.57 5.42 -25.63
#